data_23ca3b62191bad6c0d37c817ca48e362
#
_entry.id   23ca3b62191bad6c0d37c817ca48e362
#
_cell.length_a   1.000
_cell.length_b   1.000
_cell.length_c   1.000
_cell.angle_alpha   90.00
_cell.angle_beta   90.00
_cell.angle_gamma   90.00
#
_symmetry.space_group_name_H-M   'P 1'
#
loop_
_entity.id
_entity.type
_entity.pdbx_description
1 polymer ?
#
loop_
_entity_poly.entity_id
_entity_poly.type
_entity_poly.pdbx_seq_one_letter_code
_entity_poly.pdbx_strand_id
1 'polypeptide(L)'
;MTEQEYREAMHEINVKAENERILLARAFATENSQVNVGDYISDYSKTIRVSECCVVVNSAFENGSLLFYQGMTCKKDGTPRKNPTWCSIYQCNLLRVNGEPVKNHGYGE
;
A
#
# COMPACT_ATOMS: atom_id res chain seq x y z
N MET A 1 -14.29 29.72 -26.70
CA MET A 1 -13.62 29.27 -25.46
C MET A 1 -12.32 30.02 -25.28
N THR A 2 -12.13 30.62 -24.12
CA THR A 2 -10.88 31.30 -23.79
C THR A 2 -9.84 30.30 -23.29
N GLU A 3 -8.58 30.70 -23.25
CA GLU A 3 -7.52 29.86 -22.70
C GLU A 3 -7.79 29.52 -21.23
N GLN A 4 -8.30 30.49 -20.47
CA GLN A 4 -8.66 30.29 -19.07
C GLN A 4 -9.75 29.21 -18.92
N GLU A 5 -10.80 29.27 -19.74
CA GLU A 5 -11.86 28.28 -19.73
C GLU A 5 -11.35 26.89 -20.07
N TYR A 6 -10.44 26.80 -21.04
CA TYR A 6 -9.82 25.52 -21.40
C TYR A 6 -9.02 24.93 -20.24
N ARG A 7 -8.21 25.74 -19.58
CA ARG A 7 -7.38 25.29 -18.44
C ARG A 7 -8.24 24.83 -17.28
N GLU A 8 -9.33 25.53 -17.00
CA GLU A 8 -10.25 25.14 -15.94
C GLU A 8 -10.94 23.84 -16.25
N ALA A 9 -11.38 23.64 -17.49
CA ALA A 9 -12.01 22.39 -17.91
C ALA A 9 -11.04 21.21 -17.83
N MET A 10 -9.78 21.39 -18.24
CA MET A 10 -8.76 20.35 -18.12
C MET A 10 -8.46 20.02 -16.67
N HIS A 11 -8.42 21.03 -15.82
CA HIS A 11 -8.20 20.83 -14.40
C HIS A 11 -9.32 19.98 -13.79
N GLU A 12 -10.58 20.28 -14.11
CA GLU A 12 -11.72 19.50 -13.60
C GLU A 12 -11.67 18.04 -14.06
N ILE A 13 -11.31 17.81 -15.33
CA ILE A 13 -11.17 16.44 -15.85
C ILE A 13 -10.06 15.71 -15.11
N ASN A 14 -8.93 16.36 -14.88
CA ASN A 14 -7.80 15.74 -14.17
C ASN A 14 -8.13 15.41 -12.73
N VAL A 15 -8.83 16.31 -12.02
CA VAL A 15 -9.25 16.07 -10.64
C VAL A 15 -10.22 14.90 -10.58
N LYS A 16 -11.18 14.84 -11.49
CA LYS A 16 -12.17 13.76 -11.55
C LYS A 16 -11.48 12.41 -11.83
N ALA A 17 -10.58 12.38 -12.81
CA ALA A 17 -9.84 11.17 -13.16
C ALA A 17 -8.97 10.69 -11.99
N GLU A 18 -8.32 11.61 -11.28
CA GLU A 18 -7.53 11.27 -10.11
C GLU A 18 -8.39 10.64 -9.01
N ASN A 19 -9.56 11.22 -8.73
CA ASN A 19 -10.49 10.68 -7.74
C ASN A 19 -10.96 9.27 -8.12
N GLU A 20 -11.26 9.04 -9.39
CA GLU A 20 -11.66 7.72 -9.89
C GLU A 20 -10.54 6.68 -9.70
N ARG A 21 -9.30 7.06 -9.98
CA ARG A 21 -8.14 6.19 -9.76
C ARG A 21 -7.95 5.84 -8.29
N ILE A 22 -8.11 6.81 -7.40
CA ILE A 22 -7.99 6.59 -5.96
C ILE A 22 -9.07 5.63 -5.47
N LEU A 23 -10.31 5.82 -5.89
CA LEU A 23 -11.42 4.94 -5.50
C LEU A 23 -11.21 3.52 -5.99
N LEU A 24 -10.74 3.34 -7.21
CA LEU A 24 -10.45 2.02 -7.77
C LEU A 24 -9.31 1.35 -7.00
N ALA A 25 -8.25 2.09 -6.68
CA ALA A 25 -7.12 1.56 -5.91
C ALA A 25 -7.56 1.11 -4.52
N ARG A 26 -8.42 1.88 -3.86
CA ARG A 26 -8.96 1.53 -2.55
C ARG A 26 -9.82 0.28 -2.60
N ALA A 27 -10.64 0.15 -3.63
CA ALA A 27 -11.48 -1.04 -3.82
C ALA A 27 -10.61 -2.29 -4.01
N PHE A 28 -9.57 -2.18 -4.85
CA PHE A 28 -8.64 -3.28 -5.07
C PHE A 28 -7.93 -3.69 -3.77
N ALA A 29 -7.45 -2.72 -3.01
CA ALA A 29 -6.77 -2.99 -1.75
C ALA A 29 -7.71 -3.66 -0.74
N THR A 30 -8.95 -3.19 -0.64
CA THR A 30 -9.95 -3.76 0.27
C THR A 30 -10.24 -5.22 -0.06
N GLU A 31 -10.36 -5.55 -1.34
CA GLU A 31 -10.68 -6.91 -1.77
C GLU A 31 -9.51 -7.89 -1.66
N ASN A 32 -8.27 -7.42 -1.84
CA ASN A 32 -7.13 -8.29 -2.02
C ASN A 32 -6.10 -8.24 -0.89
N SER A 33 -6.21 -7.30 0.02
CA SER A 33 -5.26 -7.16 1.13
C SER A 33 -5.39 -8.33 2.09
N GLN A 34 -4.26 -8.95 2.42
CA GLN A 34 -4.16 -10.02 3.41
C GLN A 34 -3.80 -9.47 4.79
N VAL A 35 -3.68 -8.16 4.89
CA VAL A 35 -3.19 -7.46 6.07
C VAL A 35 -4.16 -6.35 6.41
N ASN A 36 -4.40 -6.14 7.69
CA ASN A 36 -5.24 -5.06 8.19
C ASN A 36 -4.38 -3.98 8.83
N VAL A 37 -4.87 -2.75 8.83
CA VAL A 37 -4.24 -1.66 9.58
C VAL A 37 -4.13 -2.07 11.05
N GLY A 38 -2.95 -1.87 11.62
CA GLY A 38 -2.67 -2.28 12.99
C GLY A 38 -1.94 -3.61 13.13
N ASP A 39 -1.93 -4.44 12.08
CA ASP A 39 -1.15 -5.67 12.07
C ASP A 39 0.34 -5.36 12.04
N TYR A 40 1.17 -6.23 12.62
CA TYR A 40 2.61 -6.14 12.38
C TYR A 40 3.02 -7.24 11.40
N ILE A 41 3.79 -6.83 10.39
CA ILE A 41 4.18 -7.69 9.29
C ILE A 41 5.68 -7.66 9.08
N SER A 42 6.22 -8.71 8.51
CA SER A 42 7.66 -8.84 8.28
C SER A 42 7.99 -9.31 6.88
N ASP A 43 9.07 -8.77 6.34
CA ASP A 43 9.82 -9.41 5.26
C ASP A 43 11.12 -9.96 5.85
N TYR A 44 12.09 -10.34 5.02
CA TYR A 44 13.34 -10.91 5.53
C TYR A 44 14.31 -9.87 6.10
N SER A 45 13.98 -8.58 6.03
CA SER A 45 14.88 -7.52 6.51
C SER A 45 14.30 -6.66 7.62
N LYS A 46 12.97 -6.59 7.76
CA LYS A 46 12.34 -5.68 8.72
C LYS A 46 10.93 -6.13 9.11
N THR A 47 10.44 -5.51 10.17
CA THR A 47 9.06 -5.67 10.64
C THR A 47 8.47 -4.27 10.78
N ILE A 48 7.24 -4.09 10.33
CA ILE A 48 6.52 -2.81 10.44
C ILE A 48 5.15 -3.03 11.07
N ARG A 49 4.62 -1.97 11.70
CA ARG A 49 3.21 -1.91 12.13
C ARG A 49 2.46 -1.19 11.02
N VAL A 50 1.50 -1.86 10.41
CA VAL A 50 0.79 -1.34 9.23
C VAL A 50 -0.07 -0.13 9.60
N SER A 51 0.17 0.98 8.93
CA SER A 51 -0.66 2.18 9.00
C SER A 51 -1.54 2.32 7.76
N GLU A 52 -1.06 1.85 6.60
CA GLU A 52 -1.77 1.97 5.33
C GLU A 52 -1.56 0.73 4.47
N CYS A 53 -2.64 0.31 3.80
CA CYS A 53 -2.60 -0.69 2.73
C CYS A 53 -2.71 0.07 1.42
N CYS A 54 -1.73 -0.06 0.55
CA CYS A 54 -1.57 0.78 -0.63
C CYS A 54 -1.55 -0.04 -1.92
N VAL A 55 -1.83 0.63 -3.03
CA VAL A 55 -1.76 0.05 -4.37
C VAL A 55 -0.82 0.91 -5.21
N VAL A 56 0.04 0.27 -5.96
CA VAL A 56 0.90 0.96 -6.92
C VAL A 56 0.01 1.49 -8.05
N VAL A 57 -0.04 2.81 -8.20
CA VAL A 57 -0.90 3.46 -9.20
C VAL A 57 -0.15 3.84 -10.48
N ASN A 58 1.17 3.75 -10.47
CA ASN A 58 2.00 3.96 -11.65
C ASN A 58 2.32 2.62 -12.31
N SER A 59 2.54 2.65 -13.62
CA SER A 59 2.81 1.46 -14.41
C SER A 59 4.10 0.74 -14.06
N ALA A 60 5.00 1.39 -13.34
CA ALA A 60 6.30 0.83 -13.00
C ALA A 60 6.28 0.23 -11.61
N PHE A 61 5.77 -0.97 -11.46
CA PHE A 61 5.99 -1.72 -10.23
C PHE A 61 7.08 -2.75 -10.48
N GLU A 62 8.18 -2.59 -9.79
CA GLU A 62 9.39 -3.38 -10.02
C GLU A 62 9.39 -4.72 -9.27
N ASN A 63 8.52 -4.86 -8.28
CA ASN A 63 8.53 -6.00 -7.39
C ASN A 63 7.47 -7.07 -7.72
N GLY A 64 6.80 -6.95 -8.85
CA GLY A 64 5.79 -7.92 -9.27
C GLY A 64 4.52 -7.93 -8.43
N SER A 65 4.32 -6.92 -7.62
CA SER A 65 3.20 -6.84 -6.68
C SER A 65 2.55 -5.46 -6.76
N LEU A 66 1.22 -5.44 -6.90
CA LEU A 66 0.47 -4.18 -6.90
C LEU A 66 0.19 -3.68 -5.48
N LEU A 67 0.09 -4.59 -4.53
CA LEU A 67 -0.17 -4.24 -3.13
C LEU A 67 1.11 -4.05 -2.37
N PHE A 68 1.15 -3.02 -1.54
CA PHE A 68 2.20 -2.84 -0.56
C PHE A 68 1.62 -2.20 0.70
N TYR A 69 2.32 -2.35 1.80
CA TYR A 69 1.88 -1.90 3.10
C TYR A 69 2.93 -0.97 3.68
N GLN A 70 2.49 0.10 4.33
CA GLN A 70 3.39 1.10 4.89
C GLN A 70 3.11 1.27 6.38
N GLY A 71 4.17 1.54 7.12
CA GLY A 71 4.06 1.80 8.54
C GLY A 71 5.42 2.04 9.17
N MET A 72 5.40 2.27 10.48
CA MET A 72 6.63 2.47 11.26
C MET A 72 7.25 1.13 11.59
N THR A 73 8.59 1.06 11.52
CA THR A 73 9.30 -0.16 11.91
C THR A 73 9.07 -0.46 13.39
N CYS A 74 8.98 -1.74 13.70
CA CYS A 74 8.81 -2.23 15.06
C CYS A 74 9.68 -3.46 15.28
N LYS A 75 9.68 -4.00 16.50
CA LYS A 75 10.39 -5.23 16.82
C LYS A 75 9.63 -6.42 16.24
N LYS A 76 10.29 -7.57 16.14
CA LYS A 76 9.70 -8.79 15.57
C LYS A 76 8.41 -9.24 16.27
N ASP A 77 8.25 -8.90 17.54
CA ASP A 77 7.04 -9.21 18.31
C ASP A 77 5.96 -8.14 18.20
N GLY A 78 6.17 -7.11 17.39
CA GLY A 78 5.22 -6.03 17.16
C GLY A 78 5.34 -4.86 18.14
N THR A 79 6.22 -4.93 19.12
CA THR A 79 6.39 -3.83 20.07
C THR A 79 7.16 -2.66 19.43
N PRO A 80 6.88 -1.41 19.85
CA PRO A 80 7.53 -0.24 19.26
C PRO A 80 9.06 -0.26 19.43
N ARG A 81 9.75 0.22 18.41
CA ARG A 81 11.19 0.46 18.46
C ARG A 81 11.47 1.83 19.05
N LYS A 82 12.67 1.99 19.60
CA LYS A 82 13.11 3.26 20.17
C LYS A 82 13.19 4.36 19.11
N ASN A 83 13.68 4.04 17.92
CA ASN A 83 13.82 4.98 16.81
C ASN A 83 13.14 4.39 15.57
N PRO A 84 11.80 4.42 15.51
CA PRO A 84 11.09 3.84 14.39
C PRO A 84 11.28 4.68 13.12
N THR A 85 11.26 4.01 11.95
CA THR A 85 11.33 4.67 10.66
C THR A 85 10.13 4.22 9.81
N TRP A 86 9.71 5.08 8.88
CA TRP A 86 8.62 4.76 7.96
C TRP A 86 9.16 3.87 6.83
N CYS A 87 8.57 2.70 6.66
CA CYS A 87 9.01 1.73 5.67
C CYS A 87 7.82 1.08 4.96
N SER A 88 8.13 0.43 3.83
CA SER A 88 7.13 -0.30 3.04
C SER A 88 7.53 -1.76 2.92
N ILE A 89 6.52 -2.63 2.86
CA ILE A 89 6.68 -4.05 2.54
C ILE A 89 5.70 -4.38 1.43
N TYR A 90 6.20 -4.89 0.29
CA TYR A 90 5.36 -5.32 -0.81
C TYR A 90 4.78 -6.69 -0.55
N GLN A 91 3.58 -6.95 -1.06
CA GLN A 91 2.89 -8.24 -0.86
C GLN A 91 3.75 -9.43 -1.25
N CYS A 92 4.51 -9.34 -2.34
CA CYS A 92 5.37 -10.45 -2.80
C CYS A 92 6.54 -10.75 -1.86
N ASN A 93 6.89 -9.82 -0.98
CA ASN A 93 7.98 -10.00 -0.02
C ASN A 93 7.47 -10.28 1.40
N LEU A 94 6.17 -10.37 1.58
CA LEU A 94 5.56 -10.59 2.88
C LEU A 94 5.83 -12.01 3.36
N LEU A 95 6.46 -12.16 4.51
CA LEU A 95 6.79 -13.46 5.09
C LEU A 95 5.91 -13.82 6.28
N ARG A 96 5.58 -12.84 7.14
CA ARG A 96 4.78 -13.08 8.34
C ARG A 96 3.77 -11.98 8.57
N VAL A 97 2.61 -12.34 9.11
CA VAL A 97 1.58 -11.42 9.58
C VAL A 97 1.29 -11.78 11.03
N ASN A 98 1.49 -10.83 11.94
CA ASN A 98 1.29 -11.03 13.39
C ASN A 98 2.07 -12.23 13.93
N GLY A 99 3.27 -12.45 13.38
CA GLY A 99 4.14 -13.55 13.77
C GLY A 99 3.86 -14.87 13.06
N GLU A 100 2.76 -14.98 12.33
CA GLU A 100 2.39 -16.20 11.62
C GLU A 100 2.90 -16.19 10.18
N PRO A 101 3.46 -17.30 9.69
CA PRO A 101 3.93 -17.37 8.31
C PRO A 101 2.81 -17.19 7.30
N VAL A 102 3.11 -16.45 6.24
CA VAL A 102 2.18 -16.26 5.12
C VAL A 102 2.33 -17.47 4.17
N LYS A 103 1.22 -18.14 3.90
CA LYS A 103 1.21 -19.32 3.02
C LYS A 103 1.11 -18.99 1.54
N ASN A 104 0.63 -17.78 1.24
CA ASN A 104 0.34 -17.40 -0.13
C ASN A 104 0.67 -15.92 -0.33
N HIS A 105 1.54 -15.63 -1.29
CA HIS A 105 1.94 -14.26 -1.62
C HIS A 105 1.12 -13.66 -2.77
N GLY A 106 0.26 -14.46 -3.41
CA GLY A 106 -0.61 -14.00 -4.48
C GLY A 106 -1.88 -13.33 -3.96
N TYR A 107 -2.65 -12.75 -4.88
CA TYR A 107 -3.90 -12.08 -4.54
C TYR A 107 -5.06 -13.06 -4.60
N GLY A 108 -5.88 -13.10 -3.55
CA GLY A 108 -7.13 -13.81 -3.54
C GLY A 108 -7.05 -15.34 -3.60
N GLU A 109 -5.93 -15.89 -3.26
CA GLU A 109 -5.72 -17.34 -3.27
C GLU A 109 -5.68 -17.92 -1.87
#